data_8f1458674f25071387f7b9abb6465308
#
_entry.id   8f1458674f25071387f7b9abb6465308
#
_cell.length_a   1.000
_cell.length_b   1.000
_cell.length_c   1.000
_cell.angle_alpha   90.00
_cell.angle_beta   90.00
_cell.angle_gamma   90.00
#
_symmetry.space_group_name_H-M   'P 1'
#
loop_
_entity.id
_entity.type
_entity.pdbx_description
1 polymer ?
#
loop_
_entity_poly.entity_id
_entity_poly.type
_entity_poly.pdbx_seq_one_letter_code
_entity_poly.pdbx_strand_id
1 'polypeptide(L)'
;MNSRFSEFFQLTTPIALAPMALASGGALASSCARAGALGLLGGGYGELTWLQTQLALALQLLQDDAVALKRLGCGFITWKLDEDASALDWLLDQPHSPAALMLSFGDPRPYAER
;
A
#
# COMPACT_ATOMS: atom_id res chain seq x y z
N MET A 1 9.64 20.04 -6.26
CA MET A 1 9.92 20.20 -4.81
C MET A 1 10.54 18.90 -4.28
N ASN A 2 11.72 19.00 -3.69
CA ASN A 2 12.43 17.84 -3.17
C ASN A 2 12.35 17.85 -1.64
N SER A 3 11.87 16.76 -1.08
CA SER A 3 11.83 16.50 0.35
C SER A 3 12.38 15.12 0.63
N ARG A 4 12.68 14.78 1.88
CA ARG A 4 13.12 13.43 2.23
C ARG A 4 12.07 12.40 1.83
N PHE A 5 10.79 12.73 2.04
CA PHE A 5 9.68 11.86 1.67
C PHE A 5 9.65 11.61 0.16
N SER A 6 9.69 12.69 -0.65
CA SER A 6 9.65 12.54 -2.11
C SER A 6 10.88 11.83 -2.66
N GLU A 7 12.06 12.09 -2.11
CA GLU A 7 13.29 11.44 -2.54
C GLU A 7 13.31 9.95 -2.18
N PHE A 8 12.88 9.60 -0.97
CA PHE A 8 12.88 8.21 -0.52
C PHE A 8 12.00 7.32 -1.39
N PHE A 9 10.81 7.80 -1.75
CA PHE A 9 9.86 7.05 -2.56
C PHE A 9 9.91 7.39 -4.05
N GLN A 10 10.83 8.26 -4.46
CA GLN A 10 10.98 8.70 -5.85
C GLN A 10 9.69 9.33 -6.37
N LEU A 11 9.10 10.20 -5.57
CA LEU A 11 7.86 10.91 -5.92
C LEU A 11 8.16 12.18 -6.69
N THR A 12 7.29 12.52 -7.65
CA THR A 12 7.34 13.84 -8.29
C THR A 12 6.53 14.85 -7.50
N THR A 13 5.63 14.36 -6.64
CA THR A 13 4.78 15.18 -5.77
C THR A 13 4.82 14.60 -4.36
N PRO A 14 5.10 15.40 -3.30
CA PRO A 14 5.20 14.88 -1.93
C PRO A 14 3.83 14.66 -1.31
N ILE A 15 3.02 13.81 -1.94
CA ILE A 15 1.64 13.50 -1.54
C ILE A 15 1.49 11.98 -1.44
N ALA A 16 0.73 11.52 -0.47
CA ALA A 16 0.34 10.13 -0.32
C ALA A 16 -1.18 10.01 -0.33
N LEU A 17 -1.69 9.01 -1.06
CA LEU A 17 -3.10 8.65 -0.96
C LEU A 17 -3.32 7.97 0.39
N ALA A 18 -4.27 8.47 1.17
CA ALA A 18 -4.61 7.85 2.45
C ALA A 18 -5.19 6.44 2.23
N PRO A 19 -4.77 5.44 3.00
CA PRO A 19 -5.31 4.09 2.86
C PRO A 19 -6.68 3.99 3.52
N MET A 20 -7.72 4.18 2.72
CA MET A 20 -9.11 4.17 3.17
C MET A 20 -9.76 2.83 2.81
N ALA A 21 -10.25 2.12 3.83
CA ALA A 21 -10.88 0.82 3.63
C ALA A 21 -11.99 0.89 2.57
N LEU A 22 -11.95 -0.02 1.60
CA LEU A 22 -12.89 -0.16 0.49
C LEU A 22 -12.92 1.05 -0.47
N ALA A 23 -12.32 2.19 -0.10
CA ALA A 23 -12.33 3.39 -0.93
C ALA A 23 -11.06 3.54 -1.76
N SER A 24 -9.87 3.32 -1.17
CA SER A 24 -8.61 3.39 -1.92
C SER A 24 -8.24 1.99 -2.42
N GLY A 25 -8.88 1.58 -3.51
CA GLY A 25 -8.62 0.31 -4.16
C GLY A 25 -7.50 0.40 -5.19
N GLY A 26 -7.36 -0.68 -5.98
CA GLY A 26 -6.28 -0.80 -6.95
C GLY A 26 -6.29 0.27 -8.03
N ALA A 27 -7.48 0.67 -8.52
CA ALA A 27 -7.57 1.69 -9.55
C ALA A 27 -7.12 3.05 -9.03
N LEU A 28 -7.59 3.48 -7.86
CA LEU A 28 -7.22 4.78 -7.29
C LEU A 28 -5.75 4.81 -6.88
N ALA A 29 -5.27 3.75 -6.20
CA ALA A 29 -3.88 3.69 -5.77
C ALA A 29 -2.92 3.69 -6.96
N SER A 30 -3.23 2.95 -8.02
CA SER A 30 -2.39 2.93 -9.23
C SER A 30 -2.39 4.27 -9.94
N SER A 31 -3.54 4.95 -10.01
CA SER A 31 -3.63 6.28 -10.61
C SER A 31 -2.76 7.29 -9.86
N CYS A 32 -2.78 7.26 -8.53
CA CYS A 32 -1.93 8.12 -7.71
C CYS A 32 -0.44 7.81 -7.91
N ALA A 33 -0.07 6.53 -7.94
CA ALA A 33 1.30 6.12 -8.16
C ALA A 33 1.81 6.55 -9.54
N ARG A 34 0.98 6.40 -10.56
CA ARG A 34 1.31 6.81 -11.92
C ARG A 34 1.44 8.33 -12.03
N ALA A 35 0.67 9.07 -11.25
CA ALA A 35 0.73 10.54 -11.24
C ALA A 35 1.91 11.09 -10.45
N GLY A 36 2.71 10.25 -9.79
CA GLY A 36 3.90 10.67 -9.09
C GLY A 36 3.75 10.80 -7.58
N ALA A 37 2.62 10.34 -7.03
CA ALA A 37 2.37 10.31 -5.59
C ALA A 37 2.55 8.90 -5.03
N LEU A 38 2.58 8.77 -3.71
CA LEU A 38 2.59 7.47 -3.06
C LEU A 38 1.14 6.94 -3.03
N GLY A 39 0.90 5.81 -3.68
CA GLY A 39 -0.43 5.19 -3.74
C GLY A 39 -0.55 4.07 -2.70
N LEU A 40 -1.43 4.23 -1.72
CA LEU A 40 -1.63 3.24 -0.67
C LEU A 40 -3.00 2.57 -0.83
N LEU A 41 -2.99 1.24 -0.95
CA LEU A 41 -4.21 0.45 -0.93
C LEU A 41 -4.81 0.47 0.48
N GLY A 42 -6.12 0.61 0.56
CA GLY A 42 -6.83 0.60 1.84
C GLY A 42 -7.10 -0.81 2.32
N GLY A 43 -6.08 -1.50 2.82
CA GLY A 43 -6.22 -2.84 3.37
C GLY A 43 -7.16 -2.89 4.57
N GLY A 44 -7.27 -1.78 5.28
CA GLY A 44 -8.29 -1.55 6.30
C GLY A 44 -8.40 -2.68 7.31
N TYR A 45 -9.54 -3.34 7.29
CA TYR A 45 -9.87 -4.40 8.23
C TYR A 45 -9.19 -5.74 7.94
N GLY A 46 -8.25 -5.78 6.98
CA GLY A 46 -7.48 -7.00 6.71
C GLY A 46 -8.25 -8.07 5.94
N GLU A 47 -9.19 -7.68 5.08
CA GLU A 47 -9.92 -8.61 4.25
C GLU A 47 -9.04 -9.14 3.11
N LEU A 48 -8.62 -10.39 3.24
CA LEU A 48 -7.68 -11.00 2.32
C LEU A 48 -8.19 -11.02 0.88
N THR A 49 -9.43 -11.45 0.66
CA THR A 49 -9.99 -11.55 -0.69
C THR A 49 -10.03 -10.19 -1.39
N TRP A 50 -10.47 -9.15 -0.67
CA TRP A 50 -10.50 -7.79 -1.21
C TRP A 50 -9.09 -7.33 -1.57
N LEU A 51 -8.13 -7.54 -0.68
CA LEU A 51 -6.75 -7.14 -0.91
C LEU A 51 -6.13 -7.86 -2.11
N GLN A 52 -6.36 -9.17 -2.22
CA GLN A 52 -5.87 -9.95 -3.36
C GLN A 52 -6.41 -9.40 -4.68
N THR A 53 -7.70 -9.09 -4.74
CA THR A 53 -8.35 -8.55 -5.93
C THR A 53 -7.79 -7.17 -6.28
N GLN A 54 -7.67 -6.29 -5.29
CA GLN A 54 -7.24 -4.91 -5.54
C GLN A 54 -5.75 -4.82 -5.86
N LEU A 55 -4.92 -5.63 -5.21
CA LEU A 55 -3.49 -5.68 -5.54
C LEU A 55 -3.28 -6.20 -6.96
N ALA A 56 -3.99 -7.27 -7.34
CA ALA A 56 -3.90 -7.80 -8.70
C ALA A 56 -4.30 -6.75 -9.74
N LEU A 57 -5.35 -5.98 -9.47
CA LEU A 57 -5.77 -4.90 -10.35
C LEU A 57 -4.70 -3.81 -10.47
N ALA A 58 -4.13 -3.38 -9.34
CA ALA A 58 -3.09 -2.36 -9.32
C ALA A 58 -1.85 -2.82 -10.11
N LEU A 59 -1.41 -4.05 -9.90
CA LEU A 59 -0.24 -4.59 -10.60
C LEU A 59 -0.50 -4.71 -12.10
N GLN A 60 -1.72 -5.08 -12.50
CA GLN A 60 -2.09 -5.13 -13.91
C GLN A 60 -2.07 -3.74 -14.54
N LEU A 61 -2.61 -2.74 -13.86
CA LEU A 61 -2.65 -1.37 -14.37
C LEU A 61 -1.27 -0.72 -14.44
N LEU A 62 -0.31 -1.17 -13.62
CA LEU A 62 1.04 -0.61 -13.58
C LEU A 62 2.10 -1.52 -14.19
N GLN A 63 1.70 -2.59 -14.89
CA GLN A 63 2.64 -3.59 -15.40
C GLN A 63 3.69 -3.02 -16.35
N ASP A 64 3.39 -1.91 -17.01
CA ASP A 64 4.29 -1.23 -17.95
C ASP A 64 4.99 -0.01 -17.35
N ASP A 65 4.83 0.22 -16.04
CA ASP A 65 5.38 1.40 -15.37
C ASP A 65 6.14 0.99 -14.09
N ALA A 66 7.40 0.61 -14.26
CA ALA A 66 8.24 0.14 -13.17
C ALA A 66 8.48 1.21 -12.10
N VAL A 67 8.50 2.48 -12.48
CA VAL A 67 8.68 3.57 -11.52
C VAL A 67 7.44 3.71 -10.64
N ALA A 68 6.26 3.67 -11.24
CA ALA A 68 5.00 3.77 -10.49
C ALA A 68 4.81 2.57 -9.56
N LEU A 69 5.22 1.37 -9.96
CA LEU A 69 5.16 0.19 -9.10
C LEU A 69 5.92 0.39 -7.79
N LYS A 70 6.99 1.15 -7.79
CA LYS A 70 7.77 1.45 -6.59
C LYS A 70 7.10 2.48 -5.68
N ARG A 71 5.95 3.01 -6.08
CA ARG A 71 5.15 3.98 -5.32
C ARG A 71 3.85 3.37 -4.79
N LEU A 72 3.72 2.05 -4.87
CA LEU A 72 2.52 1.35 -4.45
C LEU A 72 2.76 0.70 -3.08
N GLY A 73 1.89 0.97 -2.13
CA GLY A 73 1.94 0.41 -0.79
C GLY A 73 0.55 0.07 -0.29
N CYS A 74 0.44 -0.19 0.99
CA CYS A 74 -0.81 -0.61 1.60
C CYS A 74 -0.89 -0.11 3.04
N GLY A 75 -2.11 0.14 3.52
CA GLY A 75 -2.36 0.48 4.92
C GLY A 75 -3.34 -0.49 5.56
N PHE A 76 -3.14 -0.74 6.84
CA PHE A 76 -3.99 -1.64 7.62
C PHE A 76 -4.39 -0.98 8.93
N ILE A 77 -5.51 -1.46 9.50
CA ILE A 77 -5.92 -1.11 10.86
C ILE A 77 -5.26 -2.12 11.80
N THR A 78 -4.37 -1.65 12.65
CA THR A 78 -3.48 -2.53 13.44
C THR A 78 -4.25 -3.43 14.40
N TRP A 79 -5.27 -2.91 15.09
CA TRP A 79 -6.01 -3.75 16.02
C TRP A 79 -6.74 -4.90 15.32
N LYS A 80 -7.08 -4.72 14.05
CA LYS A 80 -7.68 -5.79 13.27
C LYS A 80 -6.64 -6.85 12.88
N LEU A 81 -5.39 -6.43 12.62
CA LEU A 81 -4.29 -7.36 12.40
C LEU A 81 -4.00 -8.20 13.66
N ASP A 82 -4.21 -7.64 14.84
CA ASP A 82 -4.04 -8.38 16.09
C ASP A 82 -5.03 -9.55 16.20
N GLU A 83 -6.20 -9.41 15.58
CA GLU A 83 -7.18 -10.50 15.49
C GLU A 83 -6.83 -11.51 14.39
N ASP A 84 -6.41 -11.00 13.23
CA ASP A 84 -6.10 -11.84 12.06
C ASP A 84 -5.13 -11.10 11.14
N ALA A 85 -3.88 -11.53 11.11
CA ALA A 85 -2.84 -10.92 10.29
C ALA A 85 -2.64 -11.63 8.94
N SER A 86 -3.56 -12.49 8.50
CA SER A 86 -3.39 -13.28 7.29
C SER A 86 -3.22 -12.42 6.03
N ALA A 87 -3.92 -11.28 5.94
CA ALA A 87 -3.80 -10.38 4.79
C ALA A 87 -2.41 -9.74 4.73
N LEU A 88 -1.87 -9.33 5.88
CA LEU A 88 -0.52 -8.77 5.94
C LEU A 88 0.52 -9.82 5.58
N ASP A 89 0.41 -11.01 6.14
CA ASP A 89 1.34 -12.10 5.86
C ASP A 89 1.31 -12.48 4.38
N TRP A 90 0.12 -12.54 3.78
CA TRP A 90 -0.02 -12.79 2.36
C TRP A 90 0.67 -11.70 1.53
N LEU A 91 0.46 -10.44 1.88
CA LEU A 91 1.04 -9.31 1.16
C LEU A 91 2.56 -9.35 1.18
N LEU A 92 3.16 -9.66 2.33
CA LEU A 92 4.61 -9.69 2.49
C LEU A 92 5.26 -10.85 1.74
N ASP A 93 4.49 -11.92 1.45
CA ASP A 93 4.98 -13.07 0.69
C ASP A 93 4.89 -12.88 -0.82
N GLN A 94 4.30 -11.79 -1.31
CA GLN A 94 4.18 -11.56 -2.75
C GLN A 94 5.53 -11.20 -3.38
N PRO A 95 5.75 -11.57 -4.67
CA PRO A 95 7.00 -11.23 -5.37
C PRO A 95 7.26 -9.73 -5.42
N HIS A 96 6.20 -8.91 -5.51
CA HIS A 96 6.31 -7.46 -5.48
C HIS A 96 6.13 -6.96 -4.05
N SER A 97 7.20 -6.44 -3.47
CA SER A 97 7.16 -5.88 -2.11
C SER A 97 6.47 -4.52 -2.12
N PRO A 98 5.61 -4.22 -1.14
CA PRO A 98 5.01 -2.88 -1.05
C PRO A 98 6.09 -1.84 -0.76
N ALA A 99 5.90 -0.64 -1.33
CA ALA A 99 6.83 0.48 -1.10
C ALA A 99 6.78 0.96 0.35
N ALA A 100 5.60 0.87 0.97
CA ALA A 100 5.38 1.30 2.34
C ALA A 100 4.19 0.56 2.95
N LEU A 101 4.21 0.42 4.25
CA LEU A 101 3.08 -0.05 5.04
C LEU A 101 2.70 1.04 6.04
N MET A 102 1.42 1.37 6.10
CA MET A 102 0.89 2.29 7.09
C MET A 102 0.07 1.49 8.09
N LEU A 103 0.47 1.52 9.36
CA LEU A 103 -0.20 0.80 10.43
C LEU A 103 -0.81 1.83 11.39
N SER A 104 -2.14 1.85 11.45
CA SER A 104 -2.89 2.84 12.21
C SER A 104 -3.72 2.19 13.32
N PHE A 105 -4.02 2.95 14.37
CA PHE A 105 -4.92 2.52 15.43
C PHE A 105 -4.44 1.30 16.20
N GLY A 106 -3.18 1.31 16.64
CA GLY A 106 -2.63 0.22 17.43
C GLY A 106 -1.11 0.29 17.52
N ASP A 107 -0.51 -0.76 18.08
CA ASP A 107 0.94 -0.87 18.23
C ASP A 107 1.54 -1.55 16.99
N PRO A 108 2.33 -0.86 16.18
CA PRO A 108 2.92 -1.45 14.98
C PRO A 108 4.14 -2.34 15.26
N ARG A 109 4.72 -2.28 16.45
CA ARG A 109 5.97 -2.98 16.75
C ARG A 109 5.96 -4.48 16.47
N PRO A 110 4.87 -5.24 16.80
CA PRO A 110 4.86 -6.67 16.49
C PRO A 110 4.96 -6.99 14.99
N TYR A 111 4.68 -6.03 14.12
CA TYR A 111 4.67 -6.22 12.67
C TYR A 111 5.89 -5.63 11.97
N ALA A 112 6.66 -4.79 12.65
CA ALA A 112 7.78 -4.07 12.02
C ALA A 112 8.91 -4.98 11.55
N GLU A 113 9.05 -6.16 12.13
CA GLU A 113 10.11 -7.10 11.81
C GLU A 113 9.71 -8.21 10.82
N ARG A 114 8.49 -8.18 10.33
CA ARG A 114 8.02 -9.18 9.38
C ARG A 114 8.55 -9.01 7.97
#